data_7c474dfe8fc3314ee582539dd6c3d89b
#
_entry.id   7c474dfe8fc3314ee582539dd6c3d89b
#
_cell.length_a   1.000
_cell.length_b   1.000
_cell.length_c   1.000
_cell.angle_alpha   90.00
_cell.angle_beta   90.00
_cell.angle_gamma   90.00
#
_symmetry.space_group_name_H-M   'P 1'
#
loop_
_entity.id
_entity.type
_entity.pdbx_description
1 polymer ?
#
loop_
_entity_poly.entity_id
_entity_poly.type
_entity_poly.pdbx_seq_one_letter_code
_entity_poly.pdbx_strand_id
1 'polypeptide(L)'
;MDKVVTQGKELGVYLYMFTGGEPLVRKADLVKLCEKHSDCAFLAFTNGTLVDEAFCADLKRIGNLYLAISLEGFSEVNDLRRGTGVFAKVMHAMDLLKENGLVFGTSICYTSKNYKTVTSDEF
;
A
#
# COMPACT_ATOMS: atom_id res chain seq x y z
N MET A 1 15.05 6.48 -8.98
CA MET A 1 13.62 6.38 -9.34
C MET A 1 13.20 7.50 -10.30
N ASP A 2 13.51 8.75 -10.04
CA ASP A 2 13.14 9.91 -10.88
C ASP A 2 13.45 9.73 -12.38
N LYS A 3 14.69 9.37 -12.72
CA LYS A 3 15.10 9.10 -14.12
C LYS A 3 14.27 7.98 -14.78
N VAL A 4 13.90 6.95 -14.02
CA VAL A 4 13.09 5.83 -14.53
C VAL A 4 11.69 6.32 -14.89
N VAL A 5 11.07 7.13 -14.03
CA VAL A 5 9.75 7.70 -14.31
C VAL A 5 9.82 8.65 -15.51
N THR A 6 10.83 9.53 -15.58
CA THR A 6 11.02 10.44 -16.71
C THR A 6 11.15 9.68 -18.02
N GLN A 7 12.03 8.67 -18.10
CA GLN A 7 12.19 7.85 -19.30
C GLN A 7 10.96 7.01 -19.62
N GLY A 8 10.27 6.50 -18.60
CA GLY A 8 9.02 5.75 -18.79
C GLY A 8 7.94 6.62 -19.43
N LYS A 9 7.82 7.88 -19.05
CA LYS A 9 6.89 8.82 -19.68
C LYS A 9 7.17 9.05 -21.16
N GLU A 10 8.44 9.11 -21.56
CA GLU A 10 8.84 9.20 -22.97
C GLU A 10 8.37 7.98 -23.78
N LEU A 11 8.18 6.85 -23.10
CA LEU A 11 7.65 5.60 -23.68
C LEU A 11 6.12 5.44 -23.49
N GLY A 12 5.43 6.44 -22.94
CA GLY A 12 3.99 6.40 -22.69
C GLY A 12 3.56 5.67 -21.43
N VAL A 13 4.47 5.40 -20.48
CA VAL A 13 4.15 4.77 -19.20
C VAL A 13 3.79 5.83 -18.18
N TYR A 14 2.57 5.75 -17.62
CA TYR A 14 2.04 6.69 -16.61
C TYR A 14 1.54 6.00 -15.34
N LEU A 15 1.67 4.68 -15.22
CA LEU A 15 1.37 3.92 -14.01
C LEU A 15 2.62 3.19 -13.53
N TYR A 16 3.01 3.41 -12.29
CA TYR A 16 4.18 2.82 -11.66
C TYR A 16 3.81 2.09 -10.37
N MET A 17 4.42 0.92 -10.15
CA MET A 17 4.19 0.11 -8.96
C MET A 17 5.46 0.03 -8.12
N PHE A 18 5.35 0.33 -6.84
CA PHE A 18 6.41 0.14 -5.85
C PHE A 18 6.21 -1.20 -5.13
N THR A 19 7.16 -2.09 -5.31
CA THR A 19 7.21 -3.40 -4.70
C THR A 19 8.59 -3.64 -4.08
N GLY A 20 8.84 -4.83 -3.57
CA GLY A 20 10.13 -5.22 -3.02
C GLY A 20 10.06 -5.41 -1.53
N GLY A 21 10.99 -4.89 -0.73
CA GLY A 21 10.87 -4.86 0.72
C GLY A 21 9.65 -4.04 1.17
N GLU A 22 9.79 -3.20 2.20
CA GLU A 22 8.70 -2.30 2.58
C GLU A 22 8.93 -0.90 1.96
N PRO A 23 8.13 -0.48 0.95
CA PRO A 23 8.35 0.80 0.27
C PRO A 23 8.16 2.00 1.20
N LEU A 24 7.29 1.91 2.21
CA LEU A 24 7.02 3.02 3.13
C LEU A 24 8.17 3.31 4.11
N VAL A 25 9.20 2.49 4.17
CA VAL A 25 10.47 2.87 4.82
C VAL A 25 11.05 4.14 4.18
N ARG A 26 10.74 4.37 2.90
CA ARG A 26 11.17 5.55 2.13
C ARG A 26 10.00 6.46 1.76
N LYS A 27 8.95 6.54 2.60
CA LYS A 27 7.73 7.30 2.29
C LYS A 27 8.01 8.76 1.89
N ALA A 28 8.97 9.43 2.51
CA ALA A 28 9.33 10.80 2.15
C ALA A 28 9.89 10.92 0.72
N ASP A 29 10.65 9.94 0.25
CA ASP A 29 11.17 9.93 -1.13
C ASP A 29 10.06 9.60 -2.13
N LEU A 30 9.12 8.71 -1.76
CA LEU A 30 7.96 8.39 -2.58
C LEU A 30 7.06 9.62 -2.75
N VAL A 31 6.77 10.33 -1.67
CA VAL A 31 5.98 11.57 -1.71
C VAL A 31 6.60 12.59 -2.65
N LYS A 32 7.91 12.87 -2.51
CA LYS A 32 8.63 13.79 -3.40
C LYS A 32 8.59 13.35 -4.87
N LEU A 33 8.70 12.04 -5.13
CA LEU A 33 8.62 11.52 -6.49
C LEU A 33 7.22 11.71 -7.08
N CYS A 34 6.19 11.41 -6.31
CA CYS A 34 4.79 11.57 -6.73
C CYS A 34 4.43 13.04 -6.97
N GLU A 35 4.89 13.95 -6.12
CA GLU A 35 4.74 15.40 -6.33
C GLU A 35 5.38 15.87 -7.64
N LYS A 36 6.60 15.40 -7.90
CA LYS A 36 7.34 15.78 -9.12
C LYS A 36 6.68 15.27 -10.39
N HIS A 37 6.01 14.12 -10.32
CA HIS A 37 5.35 13.45 -11.44
C HIS A 37 3.83 13.37 -11.21
N SER A 38 3.20 14.52 -10.98
CA SER A 38 1.76 14.63 -10.69
C SER A 38 0.85 14.17 -11.82
N ASP A 39 1.39 14.01 -13.01
CA ASP A 39 0.73 13.46 -14.20
C ASP A 39 0.79 11.92 -14.28
N CYS A 40 1.45 11.26 -13.34
CA CYS A 40 1.53 9.81 -13.23
C CYS A 40 0.71 9.29 -12.04
N ALA A 41 0.27 8.04 -12.11
CA ALA A 41 -0.32 7.31 -10.99
C ALA A 41 0.70 6.32 -10.40
N PHE A 42 0.69 6.21 -9.08
CA PHE A 42 1.59 5.33 -8.34
C PHE A 42 0.81 4.40 -7.42
N LEU A 43 1.22 3.13 -7.35
CA LEU A 43 0.66 2.12 -6.45
C LEU A 43 1.79 1.52 -5.60
N ALA A 44 1.69 1.58 -4.28
CA ALA A 44 2.64 0.96 -3.37
C ALA A 44 2.04 -0.26 -2.68
N PHE A 45 2.69 -1.42 -2.84
CA PHE A 45 2.37 -2.63 -2.08
C PHE A 45 3.08 -2.58 -0.74
N THR A 46 2.33 -2.47 0.34
CA THR A 46 2.86 -2.24 1.69
C THR A 46 2.28 -3.21 2.71
N ASN A 47 3.04 -3.48 3.77
CA ASN A 47 2.52 -4.18 4.95
C ASN A 47 1.64 -3.28 5.84
N GLY A 48 1.50 -2.00 5.52
CA GLY A 48 0.63 -1.04 6.20
C GLY A 48 1.14 -0.55 7.57
N THR A 49 2.18 -1.15 8.13
CA THR A 49 2.61 -0.86 9.52
C THR A 49 3.23 0.52 9.72
N LEU A 50 3.55 1.22 8.64
CA LEU A 50 4.14 2.57 8.64
C LEU A 50 3.17 3.67 8.21
N VAL A 51 1.89 3.34 8.03
CA VAL A 51 0.84 4.34 7.77
C VAL A 51 0.55 5.08 9.07
N ASP A 52 0.61 6.40 9.00
CA ASP A 52 0.32 7.32 10.12
C ASP A 52 -0.46 8.54 9.60
N GLU A 53 -0.97 9.37 10.51
CA GLU A 53 -1.75 10.57 10.16
C GLU A 53 -0.97 11.54 9.27
N ALA A 54 0.33 11.72 9.52
CA ALA A 54 1.17 12.60 8.72
C ALA A 54 1.27 12.11 7.27
N PHE A 55 1.39 10.80 7.09
CA PHE A 55 1.42 10.21 5.76
C PHE A 55 0.04 10.24 5.08
N CYS A 56 -1.06 10.10 5.82
CA CYS A 56 -2.41 10.31 5.27
C CYS A 56 -2.59 11.74 4.75
N ALA A 57 -2.08 12.75 5.47
CA ALA A 57 -2.09 14.14 5.01
C ALA A 57 -1.27 14.31 3.72
N ASP A 58 -0.10 13.68 3.63
CA ASP A 58 0.71 13.67 2.41
C ASP A 58 -0.03 13.01 1.24
N LEU A 59 -0.63 11.84 1.44
CA LEU A 59 -1.42 11.14 0.41
C LEU A 59 -2.57 12.01 -0.12
N LYS A 60 -3.27 12.70 0.76
CA LYS A 60 -4.33 13.66 0.37
C LYS A 60 -3.77 14.78 -0.50
N ARG A 61 -2.63 15.33 -0.12
CA ARG A 61 -2.01 16.47 -0.78
C ARG A 61 -1.49 16.13 -2.18
N ILE A 62 -0.83 14.97 -2.32
CA ILE A 62 -0.27 14.54 -3.62
C ILE A 62 -1.33 13.94 -4.56
N GLY A 63 -2.30 13.21 -4.04
CA GLY A 63 -3.48 12.70 -4.76
C GLY A 63 -3.23 11.60 -5.81
N ASN A 64 -1.98 11.20 -6.04
CA ASN A 64 -1.61 10.25 -7.08
C ASN A 64 -0.83 9.01 -6.60
N LEU A 65 -0.74 8.80 -5.29
CA LEU A 65 -0.17 7.59 -4.68
C LEU A 65 -1.27 6.80 -3.96
N TYR A 66 -1.46 5.57 -4.37
CA TYR A 66 -2.43 4.63 -3.81
C TYR A 66 -1.71 3.49 -3.08
N LEU A 67 -2.37 2.91 -2.09
CA LEU A 67 -1.82 1.80 -1.30
C LEU A 67 -2.58 0.51 -1.58
N ALA A 68 -1.85 -0.59 -1.79
CA ALA A 68 -2.34 -1.95 -1.74
C ALA A 68 -1.78 -2.59 -0.47
N ILE A 69 -2.62 -2.70 0.56
CA ILE A 69 -2.20 -3.18 1.88
C ILE A 69 -2.23 -4.70 1.90
N SER A 70 -1.14 -5.30 2.31
CA SER A 70 -1.01 -6.74 2.41
C SER A 70 -1.85 -7.30 3.57
N LEU A 71 -2.80 -8.17 3.26
CA LEU A 71 -3.69 -8.83 4.21
C LEU A 71 -3.85 -10.30 3.80
N GLU A 72 -3.66 -11.23 4.74
CA GLU A 72 -3.61 -12.67 4.41
C GLU A 72 -4.78 -13.46 5.00
N GLY A 73 -5.74 -12.80 5.61
CA GLY A 73 -6.88 -13.38 6.32
C GLY A 73 -7.17 -12.67 7.63
N PHE A 74 -8.00 -13.24 8.47
CA PHE A 74 -8.23 -12.75 9.83
C PHE A 74 -6.97 -12.87 10.71
N SER A 75 -7.02 -12.35 11.94
CA SER A 75 -5.87 -12.14 12.82
C SER A 75 -4.92 -13.33 12.95
N GLU A 76 -5.45 -14.53 13.21
CA GLU A 76 -4.62 -15.72 13.39
C GLU A 76 -3.86 -16.09 12.12
N VAL A 77 -4.57 -16.13 10.98
CA VAL A 77 -4.00 -16.52 9.69
C VAL A 77 -3.02 -15.45 9.19
N ASN A 78 -3.37 -14.18 9.36
CA ASN A 78 -2.52 -13.07 8.98
C ASN A 78 -1.22 -13.05 9.81
N ASP A 79 -1.35 -13.14 11.14
CA ASP A 79 -0.22 -13.03 12.06
C ASP A 79 0.71 -14.24 11.99
N LEU A 80 0.19 -15.43 11.67
CA LEU A 80 1.02 -16.61 11.42
C LEU A 80 2.05 -16.38 10.30
N ARG A 81 1.67 -15.61 9.27
CA ARG A 81 2.54 -15.34 8.12
C ARG A 81 3.35 -14.06 8.26
N ARG A 82 2.75 -13.01 8.83
CA ARG A 82 3.30 -11.66 8.83
C ARG A 82 3.91 -11.23 10.16
N GLY A 83 3.64 -12.01 11.21
CA GLY A 83 4.12 -11.76 12.57
C GLY A 83 3.01 -11.30 13.52
N THR A 84 3.19 -11.61 14.79
CA THR A 84 2.22 -11.33 15.85
C THR A 84 1.90 -9.84 15.94
N GLY A 85 0.60 -9.50 15.97
CA GLY A 85 0.10 -8.14 16.11
C GLY A 85 0.14 -7.31 14.81
N VAL A 86 0.56 -7.88 13.68
CA VAL A 86 0.55 -7.18 12.39
C VAL A 86 -0.88 -6.95 11.91
N PHE A 87 -1.80 -7.90 12.14
CA PHE A 87 -3.20 -7.72 11.77
C PHE A 87 -3.81 -6.45 12.40
N ALA A 88 -3.61 -6.24 13.69
CA ALA A 88 -4.13 -5.05 14.38
C ALA A 88 -3.56 -3.74 13.80
N LYS A 89 -2.27 -3.73 13.42
CA LYS A 89 -1.64 -2.57 12.77
C LYS A 89 -2.20 -2.32 11.37
N VAL A 90 -2.47 -3.39 10.62
CA VAL A 90 -3.09 -3.30 9.28
C VAL A 90 -4.50 -2.73 9.38
N MET A 91 -5.32 -3.23 10.32
CA MET A 91 -6.66 -2.71 10.55
C MET A 91 -6.64 -1.23 10.93
N HIS A 92 -5.76 -0.84 11.85
CA HIS A 92 -5.57 0.57 12.21
C HIS A 92 -5.17 1.45 11.01
N ALA A 93 -4.26 0.96 10.16
CA ALA A 93 -3.87 1.68 8.94
C ALA A 93 -5.05 1.87 7.97
N MET A 94 -5.88 0.83 7.80
CA MET A 94 -7.08 0.91 6.97
C MET A 94 -8.11 1.90 7.54
N ASP A 95 -8.30 1.90 8.86
CA ASP A 95 -9.19 2.85 9.53
C ASP A 95 -8.71 4.30 9.32
N LEU A 96 -7.42 4.58 9.51
CA LEU A 96 -6.83 5.89 9.24
C LEU A 96 -7.07 6.34 7.79
N LEU A 97 -6.81 5.46 6.82
CA LEU A 97 -7.02 5.77 5.41
C LEU A 97 -8.50 6.07 5.12
N LYS A 98 -9.40 5.27 5.66
CA LYS A 98 -10.85 5.43 5.51
C LYS A 98 -11.35 6.74 6.14
N GLU A 99 -10.95 7.03 7.38
CA GLU A 99 -11.31 8.27 8.09
C GLU A 99 -10.81 9.51 7.35
N ASN A 100 -9.67 9.39 6.67
CA ASN A 100 -9.12 10.44 5.84
C ASN A 100 -9.73 10.50 4.43
N GLY A 101 -10.69 9.63 4.08
CA GLY A 101 -11.33 9.59 2.77
C GLY A 101 -10.39 9.18 1.63
N LEU A 102 -9.34 8.41 1.95
CA LEU A 102 -8.34 7.95 0.99
C LEU A 102 -8.75 6.61 0.37
N VAL A 103 -8.54 6.48 -0.94
CA VAL A 103 -8.76 5.22 -1.66
C VAL A 103 -7.56 4.31 -1.46
N PHE A 104 -7.82 3.07 -1.07
CA PHE A 104 -6.83 2.01 -0.95
C PHE A 104 -7.43 0.66 -1.33
N GLY A 105 -6.58 -0.33 -1.51
CA GLY A 105 -6.98 -1.71 -1.77
C GLY A 105 -6.20 -2.68 -0.89
N THR A 106 -6.54 -3.95 -1.01
CA THR A 106 -5.80 -5.05 -0.36
C THR A 106 -5.04 -5.87 -1.38
N SER A 107 -3.90 -6.41 -0.95
CA SER A 107 -3.12 -7.39 -1.69
C SER A 107 -3.05 -8.68 -0.89
N ILE A 108 -3.54 -9.77 -1.45
CA ILE A 108 -3.63 -11.07 -0.79
C ILE A 108 -2.69 -12.05 -1.47
N CYS A 109 -1.80 -12.67 -0.70
CA CYS A 109 -1.03 -13.81 -1.19
C CYS A 109 -1.76 -15.11 -0.86
N TYR A 110 -2.40 -15.67 -1.85
CA TYR A 110 -3.17 -16.90 -1.77
C TYR A 110 -2.27 -18.14 -1.59
N THR A 111 -2.54 -18.94 -0.58
CA THR A 111 -1.76 -20.12 -0.22
C THR A 111 -2.64 -21.28 0.24
N SER A 112 -2.08 -22.48 0.32
CA SER A 112 -2.79 -23.64 0.89
C SER A 112 -3.17 -23.49 2.37
N LYS A 113 -2.57 -22.51 3.08
CA LYS A 113 -2.84 -22.27 4.50
C LYS A 113 -3.96 -21.26 4.75
N ASN A 114 -4.20 -20.32 3.81
CA ASN A 114 -5.17 -19.25 3.99
C ASN A 114 -6.36 -19.30 3.01
N TYR A 115 -6.33 -20.18 2.01
CA TYR A 115 -7.34 -20.15 0.95
C TYR A 115 -8.78 -20.27 1.48
N LYS A 116 -9.03 -21.10 2.50
CA LYS A 116 -10.36 -21.24 3.10
C LYS A 116 -10.87 -19.97 3.75
N THR A 117 -9.96 -19.22 4.37
CA THR A 117 -10.29 -17.95 5.02
C THR A 117 -10.57 -16.86 3.99
N VAL A 118 -9.66 -16.68 3.04
CA VAL A 118 -9.74 -15.57 2.06
C VAL A 118 -10.79 -15.80 0.96
N THR A 119 -11.37 -16.98 0.89
CA THR A 119 -12.51 -17.31 0.00
C THR A 119 -13.83 -17.54 0.75
N SER A 120 -13.87 -17.29 2.06
CA SER A 120 -15.10 -17.36 2.82
C SER A 120 -15.95 -16.10 2.64
N ASP A 121 -17.25 -16.23 2.81
CA ASP A 121 -18.19 -15.10 2.75
C ASP A 121 -18.00 -14.11 3.91
N GLU A 122 -17.24 -14.49 4.94
CA GLU A 122 -16.96 -13.66 6.12
C GLU A 122 -15.75 -12.73 5.92
N PHE A 123 -14.85 -13.02 4.96
CA PHE A 123 -13.64 -12.25 4.68
C PHE A 123 -13.88 -11.21 3.59
#